data_2b919df18a3c55703cc778cfe044b799
#
_entry.id   2b919df18a3c55703cc778cfe044b799
#
_cell.length_a   1.000
_cell.length_b   1.000
_cell.length_c   1.000
_cell.angle_alpha   90.00
_cell.angle_beta   90.00
_cell.angle_gamma   90.00
#
_symmetry.space_group_name_H-M   'P 1'
#
loop_
_entity.id
_entity.type
_entity.pdbx_description
1 polymer ?
#
loop_
_entity_poly.entity_id
_entity_poly.type
_entity_poly.pdbx_seq_one_letter_code
_entity_poly.pdbx_strand_id
1 'polypeptide(L)'
;MKLLDEAKHLRKDAIYEDYYKIIKNFKDYDKITTKKMLETIINLYNQEGYLKEFLNTIEIELLKMIIKDKHLKEDKVREHIAYESLSAKLIIRYDHTQKKYDIPEEFKETVEHTIKKLNKTDLSIIKDNTNFEKVFLGIIKIFGVLTKKDLYKLVYDYTEIDADEFDYLINLPLINYHFIILKDNVYTYADYYLYLEEAIELVSKTRKLSIYERPIEDVVGYGYHDFLLTEDSTIAFLDKLD
;
A
#
# COMPACT_ATOMS: atom_id res chain seq x y z
N MET A 1 1.62 -3.77 23.67
CA MET A 1 0.25 -3.35 23.25
C MET A 1 -0.39 -4.48 22.48
N LYS A 2 -1.66 -4.83 22.79
CA LYS A 2 -2.40 -5.88 22.07
C LYS A 2 -3.45 -5.27 21.17
N LEU A 3 -3.36 -5.57 19.89
CA LEU A 3 -4.27 -5.04 18.86
C LEU A 3 -5.72 -5.49 19.09
N LEU A 4 -5.93 -6.73 19.53
CA LEU A 4 -7.26 -7.26 19.83
C LEU A 4 -7.93 -6.60 21.04
N ASP A 5 -7.16 -6.13 22.01
CA ASP A 5 -7.71 -5.42 23.19
C ASP A 5 -8.21 -4.02 22.79
N GLU A 6 -7.61 -3.41 21.78
CA GLU A 6 -8.03 -2.13 21.22
C GLU A 6 -9.25 -2.22 20.29
N ALA A 7 -9.63 -3.42 19.85
CA ALA A 7 -10.73 -3.63 18.89
C ALA A 7 -12.05 -2.93 19.26
N LYS A 8 -12.30 -2.74 20.57
CA LYS A 8 -13.52 -2.06 21.08
C LYS A 8 -13.49 -0.54 20.90
N HIS A 9 -12.30 0.03 20.76
CA HIS A 9 -12.08 1.47 20.67
C HIS A 9 -11.79 1.92 19.22
N LEU A 10 -11.52 0.97 18.33
CA LEU A 10 -11.26 1.25 16.93
C LEU A 10 -12.57 1.40 16.16
N ARG A 11 -12.65 2.43 15.33
CA ARG A 11 -13.80 2.63 14.44
C ARG A 11 -13.80 1.53 13.39
N LYS A 12 -14.98 0.88 13.22
CA LYS A 12 -15.15 -0.25 12.29
C LYS A 12 -14.81 0.14 10.85
N ASP A 13 -15.26 1.31 10.41
CA ASP A 13 -15.00 1.84 9.06
C ASP A 13 -13.52 2.03 8.76
N ALA A 14 -12.75 2.62 9.69
CA ALA A 14 -11.31 2.79 9.52
C ALA A 14 -10.57 1.44 9.40
N ILE A 15 -10.89 0.49 10.29
CA ILE A 15 -10.28 -0.85 10.21
C ILE A 15 -10.73 -1.61 8.96
N TYR A 16 -11.97 -1.39 8.50
CA TYR A 16 -12.47 -2.04 7.31
C TYR A 16 -11.75 -1.59 6.05
N GLU A 17 -11.38 -0.33 5.96
CA GLU A 17 -10.57 0.18 4.84
C GLU A 17 -9.23 -0.54 4.75
N ASP A 18 -8.48 -0.60 5.86
CA ASP A 18 -7.20 -1.30 5.92
C ASP A 18 -7.37 -2.81 5.70
N TYR A 19 -8.36 -3.42 6.35
CA TYR A 19 -8.72 -4.82 6.16
C TYR A 19 -9.00 -5.13 4.70
N TYR A 20 -9.77 -4.26 4.05
CA TYR A 20 -10.11 -4.44 2.66
C TYR A 20 -8.89 -4.39 1.74
N LYS A 21 -7.98 -3.42 1.93
CA LYS A 21 -6.75 -3.32 1.16
C LYS A 21 -5.85 -4.55 1.32
N ILE A 22 -5.84 -5.16 2.51
CA ILE A 22 -5.03 -6.33 2.84
C ILE A 22 -5.68 -7.64 2.35
N ILE A 23 -6.98 -7.83 2.59
CA ILE A 23 -7.68 -9.12 2.40
C ILE A 23 -8.44 -9.19 1.07
N LYS A 24 -8.75 -8.04 0.45
CA LYS A 24 -9.51 -7.93 -0.82
C LYS A 24 -10.91 -8.58 -0.79
N ASN A 25 -11.56 -8.61 0.37
CA ASN A 25 -12.90 -9.18 0.51
C ASN A 25 -13.96 -8.12 0.83
N PHE A 26 -14.76 -7.72 -0.17
CA PHE A 26 -15.82 -6.72 -0.05
C PHE A 26 -17.12 -7.20 0.57
N LYS A 27 -17.35 -8.51 0.63
CA LYS A 27 -18.73 -9.02 0.69
C LYS A 27 -19.40 -8.95 2.06
N ASP A 28 -18.67 -8.61 3.14
CA ASP A 28 -19.16 -8.85 4.49
C ASP A 28 -19.04 -7.67 5.47
N TYR A 29 -19.00 -6.42 4.98
CA TYR A 29 -18.89 -5.26 5.90
C TYR A 29 -19.91 -5.31 7.03
N ASP A 30 -21.19 -5.53 6.71
CA ASP A 30 -22.27 -5.55 7.72
C ASP A 30 -22.19 -6.75 8.66
N LYS A 31 -21.61 -7.86 8.20
CA LYS A 31 -21.57 -9.15 8.91
C LYS A 31 -20.28 -9.40 9.69
N ILE A 32 -19.18 -8.71 9.31
CA ILE A 32 -17.89 -8.90 9.95
C ILE A 32 -17.71 -7.92 11.12
N THR A 33 -17.20 -8.41 12.24
CA THR A 33 -16.86 -7.57 13.40
C THR A 33 -15.42 -7.06 13.29
N THR A 34 -15.14 -5.89 13.92
CA THR A 34 -13.77 -5.34 14.03
C THR A 34 -12.78 -6.38 14.55
N LYS A 35 -13.17 -7.12 15.61
CA LYS A 35 -12.35 -8.19 16.17
C LYS A 35 -12.00 -9.25 15.11
N LYS A 36 -12.99 -9.70 14.32
CA LYS A 36 -12.78 -10.73 13.29
C LYS A 36 -11.89 -10.24 12.15
N MET A 37 -12.00 -8.95 11.77
CA MET A 37 -11.09 -8.34 10.80
C MET A 37 -9.66 -8.38 11.29
N LEU A 38 -9.42 -7.95 12.53
CA LEU A 38 -8.07 -7.95 13.13
C LEU A 38 -7.51 -9.37 13.28
N GLU A 39 -8.32 -10.34 13.75
CA GLU A 39 -7.90 -11.75 13.81
C GLU A 39 -7.47 -12.29 12.45
N THR A 40 -8.17 -11.90 11.38
CA THR A 40 -7.82 -12.33 10.01
C THR A 40 -6.48 -11.73 9.57
N ILE A 41 -6.25 -10.44 9.82
CA ILE A 41 -4.98 -9.76 9.51
C ILE A 41 -3.83 -10.38 10.33
N ILE A 42 -4.03 -10.60 11.64
CA ILE A 42 -3.02 -11.22 12.51
C ILE A 42 -2.64 -12.60 11.99
N ASN A 43 -3.63 -13.42 11.64
CA ASN A 43 -3.38 -14.76 11.09
C ASN A 43 -2.62 -14.72 9.77
N LEU A 44 -2.90 -13.73 8.91
CA LEU A 44 -2.20 -13.54 7.65
C LEU A 44 -0.74 -13.15 7.88
N TYR A 45 -0.49 -12.18 8.78
CA TYR A 45 0.87 -11.72 9.10
C TYR A 45 1.73 -12.80 9.76
N ASN A 46 1.10 -13.74 10.47
CA ASN A 46 1.79 -14.87 11.07
C ASN A 46 2.03 -16.04 10.09
N GLN A 47 1.60 -15.95 8.85
CA GLN A 47 1.98 -16.93 7.83
C GLN A 47 3.45 -16.77 7.44
N GLU A 48 4.15 -17.90 7.33
CA GLU A 48 5.57 -17.91 6.97
C GLU A 48 5.79 -17.25 5.60
N GLY A 49 6.71 -16.32 5.53
CA GLY A 49 7.09 -15.62 4.30
C GLY A 49 6.22 -14.42 3.93
N TYR A 50 4.97 -14.34 4.40
CA TYR A 50 4.05 -13.28 3.98
C TYR A 50 4.61 -11.86 4.18
N LEU A 51 5.13 -11.56 5.36
CA LEU A 51 5.69 -10.23 5.65
C LEU A 51 6.90 -9.87 4.79
N LYS A 52 7.70 -10.85 4.38
CA LYS A 52 8.84 -10.63 3.46
C LYS A 52 8.38 -10.15 2.09
N GLU A 53 7.22 -10.63 1.62
CA GLU A 53 6.63 -10.24 0.33
C GLU A 53 5.74 -9.01 0.44
N PHE A 54 5.38 -8.59 1.66
CA PHE A 54 4.48 -7.47 1.94
C PHE A 54 5.20 -6.17 2.31
N LEU A 55 6.45 -6.25 2.78
CA LEU A 55 7.21 -5.09 3.22
C LEU A 55 8.16 -4.58 2.13
N ASN A 56 8.21 -3.28 1.96
CA ASN A 56 9.20 -2.62 1.11
C ASN A 56 10.47 -2.24 1.91
N THR A 57 11.50 -1.79 1.19
CA THR A 57 12.79 -1.44 1.77
C THR A 57 12.68 -0.36 2.85
N ILE A 58 11.84 0.67 2.62
CA ILE A 58 11.70 1.83 3.51
C ILE A 58 10.98 1.42 4.80
N GLU A 59 9.97 0.57 4.69
CA GLU A 59 9.24 -0.01 5.83
C GLU A 59 10.16 -0.87 6.71
N ILE A 60 11.00 -1.69 6.08
CA ILE A 60 12.00 -2.50 6.79
C ILE A 60 12.98 -1.62 7.56
N GLU A 61 13.39 -0.48 7.01
CA GLU A 61 14.28 0.46 7.71
C GLU A 61 13.63 1.02 8.98
N LEU A 62 12.37 1.47 8.90
CA LEU A 62 11.64 1.95 10.07
C LEU A 62 11.42 0.84 11.11
N LEU A 63 11.05 -0.37 10.68
CA LEU A 63 10.90 -1.50 11.59
C LEU A 63 12.22 -1.87 12.30
N LYS A 64 13.36 -1.82 11.60
CA LYS A 64 14.69 -2.01 12.21
C LYS A 64 14.97 -0.96 13.28
N MET A 65 14.59 0.30 13.05
CA MET A 65 14.75 1.36 14.05
C MET A 65 13.88 1.08 15.28
N ILE A 66 12.60 0.75 15.12
CA ILE A 66 11.69 0.44 16.21
C ILE A 66 12.17 -0.78 17.02
N ILE A 67 12.60 -1.85 16.34
CA ILE A 67 13.09 -3.07 17.01
C ILE A 67 14.37 -2.81 17.78
N LYS A 68 15.29 -2.00 17.23
CA LYS A 68 16.59 -1.70 17.84
C LYS A 68 16.46 -0.73 19.02
N ASP A 69 15.65 0.29 18.87
CA ASP A 69 15.47 1.34 19.86
C ASP A 69 14.05 1.34 20.41
N LYS A 70 13.86 0.62 21.51
CA LYS A 70 12.57 0.52 22.21
C LYS A 70 12.06 1.86 22.75
N HIS A 71 12.87 2.90 22.74
CA HIS A 71 12.57 4.25 23.22
C HIS A 71 12.57 5.29 22.09
N LEU A 72 12.51 4.85 20.83
CA LEU A 72 12.45 5.74 19.68
C LEU A 72 11.32 6.77 19.86
N LYS A 73 11.68 8.06 19.79
CA LYS A 73 10.74 9.16 20.00
C LYS A 73 9.65 9.16 18.93
N GLU A 74 8.44 9.56 19.34
CA GLU A 74 7.27 9.59 18.48
C GLU A 74 7.47 10.47 17.25
N ASP A 75 8.08 11.66 17.39
CA ASP A 75 8.38 12.56 16.30
C ASP A 75 9.25 11.91 15.21
N LYS A 76 10.32 11.22 15.60
CA LYS A 76 11.17 10.49 14.65
C LYS A 76 10.47 9.38 13.88
N VAL A 77 9.49 8.73 14.48
CA VAL A 77 8.68 7.71 13.79
C VAL A 77 7.72 8.38 12.82
N ARG A 78 7.04 9.46 13.24
CA ARG A 78 6.07 10.18 12.42
C ARG A 78 6.70 10.91 11.23
N GLU A 79 7.94 11.38 11.38
CA GLU A 79 8.69 12.03 10.30
C GLU A 79 9.23 11.01 9.26
N HIS A 80 9.23 9.73 9.59
CA HIS A 80 9.73 8.71 8.66
C HIS A 80 8.70 8.44 7.56
N ILE A 81 9.14 8.44 6.31
CA ILE A 81 8.30 8.28 5.11
C ILE A 81 7.44 6.99 5.12
N ALA A 82 7.91 5.92 5.78
CA ALA A 82 7.15 4.67 5.91
C ALA A 82 6.12 4.68 7.05
N TYR A 83 6.00 5.77 7.82
CA TYR A 83 5.12 5.81 8.98
C TYR A 83 3.66 5.55 8.61
N GLU A 84 3.16 6.30 7.64
CA GLU A 84 1.76 6.19 7.22
C GLU A 84 1.44 4.79 6.68
N SER A 85 2.31 4.26 5.82
CA SER A 85 2.14 2.93 5.24
C SER A 85 2.11 1.83 6.31
N LEU A 86 3.07 1.79 7.23
CA LEU A 86 3.09 0.80 8.30
C LEU A 86 1.93 0.95 9.28
N SER A 87 1.45 2.18 9.51
CA SER A 87 0.28 2.45 10.36
C SER A 87 -1.01 1.98 9.68
N ALA A 88 -1.19 2.23 8.38
CA ALA A 88 -2.32 1.76 7.58
C ALA A 88 -2.32 0.23 7.42
N LYS A 89 -1.14 -0.38 7.32
CA LYS A 89 -0.97 -1.85 7.38
C LYS A 89 -1.15 -2.43 8.78
N LEU A 90 -1.41 -1.61 9.80
CA LEU A 90 -1.55 -2.00 11.22
C LEU A 90 -0.31 -2.70 11.80
N ILE A 91 0.85 -2.58 11.14
CA ILE A 91 2.12 -3.21 11.57
C ILE A 91 2.76 -2.44 12.71
N ILE A 92 2.56 -1.12 12.78
CA ILE A 92 2.93 -0.29 13.92
C ILE A 92 1.70 0.43 14.48
N ARG A 93 1.66 0.58 15.80
CA ARG A 93 0.61 1.31 16.52
C ARG A 93 1.20 2.11 17.66
N TYR A 94 0.52 3.22 18.01
CA TYR A 94 0.91 4.03 19.16
C TYR A 94 0.47 3.36 20.46
N ASP A 95 1.43 3.03 21.32
CA ASP A 95 1.16 2.54 22.68
C ASP A 95 1.00 3.72 23.63
N HIS A 96 -0.24 4.03 24.00
CA HIS A 96 -0.57 5.12 24.89
C HIS A 96 0.04 4.97 26.30
N THR A 97 0.30 3.73 26.74
CA THR A 97 0.89 3.44 28.06
C THR A 97 2.36 3.77 28.07
N GLN A 98 3.08 3.37 27.01
CA GLN A 98 4.51 3.57 26.88
C GLN A 98 4.88 4.86 26.12
N LYS A 99 3.86 5.58 25.59
CA LYS A 99 4.00 6.80 24.79
C LYS A 99 4.98 6.67 23.63
N LYS A 100 4.90 5.59 22.89
CA LYS A 100 5.74 5.29 21.72
C LYS A 100 5.01 4.46 20.68
N TYR A 101 5.55 4.41 19.46
CA TYR A 101 5.13 3.43 18.47
C TYR A 101 5.81 2.09 18.73
N ASP A 102 5.04 1.02 18.66
CA ASP A 102 5.54 -0.35 18.79
C ASP A 102 4.77 -1.29 17.85
N ILE A 103 5.29 -2.48 17.65
CA ILE A 103 4.66 -3.56 16.90
C ILE A 103 3.68 -4.27 17.84
N PRO A 104 2.41 -4.51 17.42
CA PRO A 104 1.45 -5.28 18.21
C PRO A 104 1.97 -6.66 18.63
N GLU A 105 1.67 -7.04 19.87
CA GLU A 105 2.21 -8.27 20.46
C GLU A 105 1.84 -9.54 19.70
N GLU A 106 0.67 -9.55 19.03
CA GLU A 106 0.12 -10.71 18.34
C GLU A 106 0.97 -11.18 17.16
N PHE A 107 1.79 -10.31 16.60
CA PHE A 107 2.71 -10.66 15.50
C PHE A 107 4.12 -10.06 15.63
N LYS A 108 4.47 -9.56 16.81
CA LYS A 108 5.77 -8.96 17.10
C LYS A 108 6.91 -9.93 16.86
N GLU A 109 6.77 -11.16 17.34
CA GLU A 109 7.77 -12.22 17.16
C GLU A 109 7.98 -12.52 15.67
N THR A 110 6.90 -12.59 14.89
CA THR A 110 6.96 -12.85 13.46
C THR A 110 7.68 -11.72 12.71
N VAL A 111 7.36 -10.45 13.01
CA VAL A 111 8.04 -9.28 12.42
C VAL A 111 9.52 -9.28 12.77
N GLU A 112 9.86 -9.42 14.07
CA GLU A 112 11.24 -9.43 14.52
C GLU A 112 12.05 -10.58 13.88
N HIS A 113 11.45 -11.76 13.79
CA HIS A 113 12.08 -12.93 13.18
C HIS A 113 12.30 -12.71 11.68
N THR A 114 11.28 -12.22 10.97
CA THR A 114 11.41 -11.89 9.54
C THR A 114 12.54 -10.92 9.32
N ILE A 115 12.57 -9.79 10.03
CA ILE A 115 13.60 -8.75 9.88
C ILE A 115 15.01 -9.27 10.20
N LYS A 116 15.17 -10.11 11.24
CA LYS A 116 16.46 -10.69 11.63
C LYS A 116 16.99 -11.71 10.63
N LYS A 117 16.12 -12.43 9.93
CA LYS A 117 16.49 -13.47 8.97
C LYS A 117 16.79 -12.95 7.56
N LEU A 118 16.46 -11.71 7.23
CA LEU A 118 16.74 -11.15 5.91
C LEU A 118 18.25 -11.22 5.59
N ASN A 119 18.60 -11.97 4.56
CA ASN A 119 19.94 -12.05 4.02
C ASN A 119 20.14 -11.06 2.86
N LYS A 120 21.33 -11.02 2.25
CA LYS A 120 21.65 -10.10 1.15
C LYS A 120 20.78 -10.34 -0.10
N THR A 121 20.49 -11.59 -0.40
CA THR A 121 19.63 -11.96 -1.54
C THR A 121 18.21 -11.48 -1.31
N ASP A 122 17.66 -11.71 -0.10
CA ASP A 122 16.33 -11.23 0.27
C ASP A 122 16.22 -9.70 0.14
N LEU A 123 17.22 -8.98 0.65
CA LEU A 123 17.25 -7.52 0.57
C LEU A 123 17.36 -7.00 -0.88
N SER A 124 18.05 -7.73 -1.76
CA SER A 124 18.09 -7.40 -3.18
C SER A 124 16.70 -7.56 -3.82
N ILE A 125 16.05 -8.70 -3.61
CA ILE A 125 14.70 -8.96 -4.14
C ILE A 125 13.70 -7.93 -3.62
N ILE A 126 13.72 -7.63 -2.32
CA ILE A 126 12.84 -6.61 -1.74
C ILE A 126 13.10 -5.23 -2.35
N LYS A 127 14.36 -4.90 -2.63
CA LYS A 127 14.72 -3.64 -3.29
C LYS A 127 14.14 -3.57 -4.71
N ASP A 128 14.26 -4.65 -5.47
CA ASP A 128 13.72 -4.72 -6.83
C ASP A 128 12.18 -4.64 -6.82
N ASN A 129 11.53 -5.35 -5.92
CA ASN A 129 10.08 -5.24 -5.69
C ASN A 129 9.66 -3.82 -5.27
N THR A 130 10.45 -3.14 -4.43
CA THR A 130 10.21 -1.75 -4.03
C THR A 130 10.32 -0.79 -5.21
N ASN A 131 11.30 -0.99 -6.10
CA ASN A 131 11.43 -0.17 -7.30
C ASN A 131 10.24 -0.37 -8.25
N PHE A 132 9.80 -1.61 -8.43
CA PHE A 132 8.59 -1.91 -9.18
C PHE A 132 7.35 -1.27 -8.54
N GLU A 133 7.20 -1.36 -7.21
CA GLU A 133 6.10 -0.71 -6.47
C GLU A 133 6.00 0.79 -6.79
N LYS A 134 7.12 1.50 -6.82
CA LYS A 134 7.16 2.94 -7.12
C LYS A 134 6.60 3.25 -8.50
N VAL A 135 7.06 2.52 -9.51
CA VAL A 135 6.60 2.71 -10.89
C VAL A 135 5.11 2.34 -11.00
N PHE A 136 4.72 1.20 -10.44
CA PHE A 136 3.34 0.73 -10.46
C PHE A 136 2.38 1.72 -9.79
N LEU A 137 2.73 2.20 -8.59
CA LEU A 137 1.96 3.20 -7.86
C LEU A 137 1.85 4.52 -8.64
N GLY A 138 2.94 5.00 -9.21
CA GLY A 138 2.93 6.20 -10.02
C GLY A 138 1.98 6.08 -11.20
N ILE A 139 2.04 4.96 -11.93
CA ILE A 139 1.15 4.69 -13.05
C ILE A 139 -0.31 4.69 -12.59
N ILE A 140 -0.64 3.92 -11.54
CA ILE A 140 -2.04 3.77 -11.13
C ILE A 140 -2.63 5.04 -10.51
N LYS A 141 -1.80 5.86 -9.86
CA LYS A 141 -2.21 7.18 -9.35
C LYS A 141 -2.42 8.19 -10.48
N ILE A 142 -1.52 8.24 -11.47
CA ILE A 142 -1.61 9.19 -12.59
C ILE A 142 -2.82 8.88 -13.49
N PHE A 143 -3.00 7.62 -13.84
CA PHE A 143 -4.02 7.21 -14.81
C PHE A 143 -5.34 6.77 -14.16
N GLY A 144 -5.35 6.58 -12.85
CA GLY A 144 -6.52 6.30 -12.02
C GLY A 144 -7.14 4.93 -12.27
N VAL A 145 -7.57 4.64 -13.49
CA VAL A 145 -8.31 3.43 -13.85
C VAL A 145 -7.80 2.88 -15.19
N LEU A 146 -7.32 1.63 -15.20
CA LEU A 146 -6.67 1.02 -16.36
C LEU A 146 -7.19 -0.41 -16.58
N THR A 147 -7.28 -0.82 -17.85
CA THR A 147 -7.41 -2.27 -18.15
C THR A 147 -6.08 -2.97 -17.83
N LYS A 148 -6.12 -4.28 -17.58
CA LYS A 148 -4.88 -5.07 -17.39
C LYS A 148 -3.90 -4.86 -18.56
N LYS A 149 -4.41 -4.80 -19.78
CA LYS A 149 -3.60 -4.63 -20.99
C LYS A 149 -2.91 -3.26 -21.02
N ASP A 150 -3.64 -2.18 -20.69
CA ASP A 150 -3.07 -0.84 -20.70
C ASP A 150 -2.09 -0.66 -19.55
N LEU A 151 -2.40 -1.21 -18.38
CA LEU A 151 -1.50 -1.22 -17.22
C LEU A 151 -0.19 -1.96 -17.55
N TYR A 152 -0.27 -3.17 -18.13
CA TYR A 152 0.92 -3.92 -18.55
C TYR A 152 1.75 -3.14 -19.56
N LYS A 153 1.12 -2.53 -20.60
CA LYS A 153 1.83 -1.73 -21.58
C LYS A 153 2.60 -0.58 -20.93
N LEU A 154 1.96 0.19 -20.07
CA LEU A 154 2.60 1.29 -19.36
C LEU A 154 3.75 0.81 -18.46
N VAL A 155 3.54 -0.27 -17.71
CA VAL A 155 4.59 -0.86 -16.88
C VAL A 155 5.77 -1.32 -17.75
N TYR A 156 5.51 -1.99 -18.87
CA TYR A 156 6.54 -2.43 -19.80
C TYR A 156 7.35 -1.25 -20.37
N ASP A 157 6.67 -0.17 -20.76
CA ASP A 157 7.33 1.02 -21.33
C ASP A 157 8.33 1.66 -20.33
N TYR A 158 8.12 1.48 -19.01
CA TYR A 158 9.00 2.01 -17.97
C TYR A 158 10.00 1.01 -17.36
N THR A 159 9.74 -0.29 -17.44
CA THR A 159 10.52 -1.31 -16.72
C THR A 159 11.09 -2.40 -17.61
N GLU A 160 10.58 -2.55 -18.84
CA GLU A 160 10.94 -3.60 -19.80
C GLU A 160 10.69 -5.04 -19.30
N ILE A 161 9.89 -5.24 -18.23
CA ILE A 161 9.55 -6.58 -17.72
C ILE A 161 8.60 -7.30 -18.65
N ASP A 162 8.73 -8.61 -18.76
CA ASP A 162 7.82 -9.42 -19.59
C ASP A 162 6.47 -9.67 -18.91
N ALA A 163 5.54 -10.31 -19.63
CA ALA A 163 4.18 -10.53 -19.17
C ALA A 163 4.11 -11.52 -17.98
N ASP A 164 4.97 -12.51 -17.94
CA ASP A 164 4.98 -13.51 -16.88
C ASP A 164 5.54 -12.91 -15.59
N GLU A 165 6.59 -12.10 -15.69
CA GLU A 165 7.15 -11.34 -14.58
C GLU A 165 6.15 -10.29 -14.07
N PHE A 166 5.47 -9.57 -14.97
CA PHE A 166 4.40 -8.64 -14.59
C PHE A 166 3.30 -9.36 -13.82
N ASP A 167 2.81 -10.51 -14.32
CA ASP A 167 1.74 -11.26 -13.65
C ASP A 167 2.19 -11.82 -12.28
N TYR A 168 3.46 -12.17 -12.11
CA TYR A 168 4.02 -12.51 -10.81
C TYR A 168 4.03 -11.29 -9.87
N LEU A 169 4.59 -10.17 -10.31
CA LEU A 169 4.78 -8.99 -9.47
C LEU A 169 3.46 -8.36 -9.00
N ILE A 170 2.44 -8.26 -9.85
CA ILE A 170 1.14 -7.71 -9.44
C ILE A 170 0.40 -8.57 -8.41
N ASN A 171 0.76 -9.86 -8.29
CA ASN A 171 0.21 -10.75 -7.29
C ASN A 171 0.98 -10.75 -5.97
N LEU A 172 2.15 -10.12 -5.90
CA LEU A 172 2.84 -9.93 -4.62
C LEU A 172 1.96 -9.15 -3.64
N PRO A 173 1.89 -9.54 -2.37
CA PRO A 173 1.13 -8.82 -1.34
C PRO A 173 1.43 -7.33 -1.30
N LEU A 174 2.70 -6.93 -1.46
CA LEU A 174 3.15 -5.54 -1.52
C LEU A 174 2.42 -4.75 -2.61
N ILE A 175 2.39 -5.26 -3.83
CA ILE A 175 1.79 -4.57 -4.98
C ILE A 175 0.27 -4.66 -4.93
N ASN A 176 -0.24 -5.85 -4.61
CA ASN A 176 -1.67 -6.12 -4.54
C ASN A 176 -2.39 -5.21 -3.51
N TYR A 177 -1.71 -4.79 -2.45
CA TYR A 177 -2.23 -3.86 -1.46
C TYR A 177 -2.73 -2.54 -2.07
N HIS A 178 -2.10 -2.05 -3.13
CA HIS A 178 -2.32 -0.72 -3.68
C HIS A 178 -3.44 -0.61 -4.71
N PHE A 179 -4.01 -1.71 -5.19
CA PHE A 179 -5.05 -1.64 -6.23
C PHE A 179 -6.26 -2.52 -5.95
N ILE A 180 -7.34 -2.25 -6.66
CA ILE A 180 -8.57 -3.03 -6.70
C ILE A 180 -8.80 -3.50 -8.12
N ILE A 181 -9.23 -4.75 -8.28
CA ILE A 181 -9.68 -5.27 -9.57
C ILE A 181 -11.20 -5.17 -9.62
N LEU A 182 -11.68 -4.35 -10.55
CA LEU A 182 -13.09 -4.21 -10.88
C LEU A 182 -13.54 -5.28 -11.89
N LYS A 183 -14.80 -5.26 -12.28
CA LYS A 183 -15.32 -6.09 -13.37
C LYS A 183 -14.47 -5.87 -14.64
N ASP A 184 -14.37 -6.88 -15.48
CA ASP A 184 -13.67 -6.86 -16.77
C ASP A 184 -12.14 -6.63 -16.66
N ASN A 185 -11.50 -7.05 -15.55
CA ASN A 185 -10.06 -6.87 -15.32
C ASN A 185 -9.61 -5.40 -15.40
N VAL A 186 -10.42 -4.51 -14.86
CA VAL A 186 -10.08 -3.10 -14.69
C VAL A 186 -9.42 -2.90 -13.35
N TYR A 187 -8.28 -2.24 -13.34
CA TYR A 187 -7.47 -1.94 -12.16
C TYR A 187 -7.65 -0.48 -11.77
N THR A 188 -7.83 -0.23 -10.49
CA THR A 188 -7.88 1.14 -9.93
C THR A 188 -7.11 1.21 -8.63
N TYR A 189 -6.67 2.42 -8.26
CA TYR A 189 -6.01 2.66 -6.99
C TYR A 189 -6.91 2.32 -5.82
N ALA A 190 -6.38 1.65 -4.80
CA ALA A 190 -7.19 1.11 -3.70
C ALA A 190 -7.91 2.19 -2.89
N ASP A 191 -7.35 3.40 -2.79
CA ASP A 191 -7.98 4.52 -2.08
C ASP A 191 -9.21 5.08 -2.80
N TYR A 192 -9.44 4.70 -4.07
CA TYR A 192 -10.63 5.07 -4.81
C TYR A 192 -11.83 4.13 -4.58
N TYR A 193 -11.75 3.24 -3.60
CA TYR A 193 -12.80 2.24 -3.35
C TYR A 193 -14.20 2.84 -3.09
N LEU A 194 -14.29 4.07 -2.58
CA LEU A 194 -15.56 4.79 -2.37
C LEU A 194 -16.16 5.34 -3.67
N TYR A 195 -15.37 5.42 -4.75
CA TYR A 195 -15.75 6.06 -6.02
C TYR A 195 -15.71 5.06 -7.19
N LEU A 196 -16.01 3.78 -6.91
CA LEU A 196 -15.86 2.71 -7.92
C LEU A 196 -16.81 2.86 -9.10
N GLU A 197 -18.03 3.38 -8.89
CA GLU A 197 -19.01 3.60 -9.96
C GLU A 197 -18.54 4.72 -10.88
N GLU A 198 -18.11 5.84 -10.32
CA GLU A 198 -17.53 6.96 -11.04
C GLU A 198 -16.25 6.56 -11.79
N ALA A 199 -15.40 5.72 -11.18
CA ALA A 199 -14.20 5.21 -11.81
C ALA A 199 -14.52 4.36 -13.04
N ILE A 200 -15.54 3.47 -12.97
CA ILE A 200 -15.99 2.66 -14.11
C ILE A 200 -16.54 3.55 -15.23
N GLU A 201 -17.33 4.56 -14.88
CA GLU A 201 -17.85 5.52 -15.86
C GLU A 201 -16.74 6.29 -16.54
N LEU A 202 -15.74 6.74 -15.78
CA LEU A 202 -14.56 7.45 -16.30
C LEU A 202 -13.80 6.61 -17.33
N VAL A 203 -13.54 5.32 -17.06
CA VAL A 203 -12.89 4.41 -18.02
C VAL A 203 -13.64 4.36 -19.35
N SER A 204 -14.97 4.27 -19.30
CA SER A 204 -15.77 4.20 -20.51
C SER A 204 -15.64 5.47 -21.37
N LYS A 205 -15.49 6.63 -20.72
CA LYS A 205 -15.32 7.93 -21.38
C LYS A 205 -13.89 8.16 -21.88
N THR A 206 -12.89 7.66 -21.16
CA THR A 206 -11.46 7.92 -21.45
C THR A 206 -10.80 6.90 -22.39
N ARG A 207 -11.42 5.76 -22.64
CA ARG A 207 -10.91 4.68 -23.52
C ARG A 207 -10.43 5.15 -24.91
N LYS A 208 -10.88 6.29 -25.38
CA LYS A 208 -10.52 6.87 -26.68
C LYS A 208 -9.41 7.93 -26.60
N LEU A 209 -8.99 8.29 -25.39
CA LEU A 209 -7.94 9.27 -25.18
C LEU A 209 -6.58 8.58 -25.29
N SER A 210 -5.64 9.21 -25.99
CA SER A 210 -4.25 8.76 -26.01
C SER A 210 -3.64 8.95 -24.61
N ILE A 211 -2.93 7.93 -24.14
CA ILE A 211 -2.17 8.01 -22.90
C ILE A 211 -0.98 8.94 -23.16
N TYR A 212 -0.87 9.99 -22.36
CA TYR A 212 0.29 10.88 -22.39
C TYR A 212 1.45 10.24 -21.64
N GLU A 213 2.54 9.97 -22.34
CA GLU A 213 3.77 9.44 -21.75
C GLU A 213 4.44 10.54 -20.90
N ARG A 214 4.81 10.21 -19.67
CA ARG A 214 5.54 11.09 -18.75
C ARG A 214 6.96 10.58 -18.54
N PRO A 215 7.93 11.44 -18.16
CA PRO A 215 9.25 11.00 -17.74
C PRO A 215 9.17 10.02 -16.57
N ILE A 216 10.09 9.05 -16.53
CA ILE A 216 10.11 8.03 -15.46
C ILE A 216 10.25 8.65 -14.06
N GLU A 217 10.98 9.75 -13.95
CA GLU A 217 11.19 10.48 -12.70
C GLU A 217 9.87 11.00 -12.13
N ASP A 218 8.98 11.51 -12.98
CA ASP A 218 7.65 11.95 -12.58
C ASP A 218 6.83 10.77 -12.10
N VAL A 219 6.79 9.67 -12.86
CA VAL A 219 6.04 8.46 -12.50
C VAL A 219 6.48 7.91 -11.15
N VAL A 220 7.79 7.78 -10.92
CA VAL A 220 8.36 7.32 -9.66
C VAL A 220 8.07 8.32 -8.52
N GLY A 221 8.11 9.62 -8.81
CA GLY A 221 7.76 10.66 -7.86
C GLY A 221 6.31 10.54 -7.36
N TYR A 222 5.35 10.35 -8.26
CA TYR A 222 3.94 10.14 -7.92
C TYR A 222 3.71 8.85 -7.11
N GLY A 223 4.54 7.84 -7.24
CA GLY A 223 4.44 6.61 -6.47
C GLY A 223 4.46 6.84 -4.96
N TYR A 224 5.29 7.77 -4.48
CA TYR A 224 5.47 8.02 -3.04
C TYR A 224 5.01 9.39 -2.55
N HIS A 225 4.69 10.32 -3.44
CA HIS A 225 4.27 11.67 -3.08
C HIS A 225 3.00 12.03 -3.84
N ASP A 226 2.13 12.82 -3.22
CA ASP A 226 0.95 13.38 -3.89
C ASP A 226 1.34 14.67 -4.63
N PHE A 227 2.20 14.53 -5.64
CA PHE A 227 2.68 15.67 -6.44
C PHE A 227 1.59 16.39 -7.22
N LEU A 228 0.45 15.74 -7.47
CA LEU A 228 -0.67 16.36 -8.19
C LEU A 228 -1.15 17.65 -7.56
N LEU A 229 -1.09 17.75 -6.22
CA LEU A 229 -1.52 18.95 -5.48
C LEU A 229 -0.48 20.07 -5.45
N THR A 230 0.76 19.80 -5.85
CA THR A 230 1.89 20.75 -5.79
C THR A 230 2.39 21.19 -7.14
N GLU A 231 1.89 20.62 -8.25
CA GLU A 231 2.25 21.09 -9.59
C GLU A 231 1.55 22.41 -9.90
N ASP A 232 2.31 23.40 -10.35
CA ASP A 232 1.80 24.73 -10.73
C ASP A 232 0.64 24.64 -11.73
N SER A 233 0.66 23.66 -12.64
CA SER A 233 -0.40 23.41 -13.61
C SER A 233 -1.71 22.92 -12.96
N THR A 234 -1.62 22.12 -11.91
CA THR A 234 -2.77 21.63 -11.14
C THR A 234 -3.36 22.75 -10.29
N ILE A 235 -2.52 23.53 -9.62
CA ILE A 235 -2.92 24.73 -8.87
C ILE A 235 -3.61 25.72 -9.82
N ALA A 236 -2.99 26.03 -10.96
CA ALA A 236 -3.56 26.93 -11.95
C ALA A 236 -4.85 26.41 -12.59
N PHE A 237 -5.08 25.10 -12.63
CA PHE A 237 -6.34 24.51 -13.07
C PHE A 237 -7.42 24.64 -12.01
N LEU A 238 -7.10 24.36 -10.73
CA LEU A 238 -8.03 24.48 -9.62
C LEU A 238 -8.47 25.93 -9.42
N ASP A 239 -7.55 26.90 -9.54
CA ASP A 239 -7.85 28.35 -9.48
C ASP A 239 -8.80 28.84 -10.59
N LYS A 240 -9.01 28.07 -11.65
CA LYS A 240 -9.94 28.38 -12.74
C LYS A 240 -11.32 27.75 -12.57
N LEU A 241 -11.48 26.85 -11.58
CA LEU A 241 -12.77 26.20 -11.28
C LEU A 241 -13.59 26.95 -10.23
N ASP A 242 -12.95 27.86 -9.46
CA ASP A 242 -13.61 28.81 -8.54
C ASP A 242 -14.03 30.10 -9.30
#